data_715962c01d35999dfa18dc3046409038
#
_entry.id   715962c01d35999dfa18dc3046409038
#
_cell.length_a   1.000
_cell.length_b   1.000
_cell.length_c   1.000
_cell.angle_alpha   90.00
_cell.angle_beta   90.00
_cell.angle_gamma   90.00
#
_symmetry.space_group_name_H-M   'P 1'
#
loop_
_entity.id
_entity.type
_entity.pdbx_description
1 polymer ?
#
loop_
_entity_poly.entity_id
_entity_poly.type
_entity_poly.pdbx_seq_one_letter_code
_entity_poly.pdbx_strand_id
1 'polypeptide(L)'
;LQKLDAETADWMRSRADAIMEQWIAEMGDEIELVLCNNDDMALGAADALKRKNFTAAVFGIDGTPAGLEALEQKVLWATVDCGAKEQGKAVFGIASALGMGKELPEDIELSDGRYVRVPVQARIHESII
;
A
#
# COMPACT_ATOMS: atom_id res chain seq x y z
N LEU A 1 -4.78 -19.84 -6.30
CA LEU A 1 -5.62 -18.76 -5.75
C LEU A 1 -6.88 -18.62 -6.56
N GLN A 2 -8.03 -18.62 -5.89
CA GLN A 2 -9.33 -18.32 -6.48
C GLN A 2 -9.76 -16.94 -5.99
N LYS A 3 -10.18 -16.07 -6.91
CA LYS A 3 -10.79 -14.80 -6.55
C LYS A 3 -12.22 -15.06 -6.06
N LEU A 4 -12.52 -14.66 -4.84
CA LEU A 4 -13.86 -14.75 -4.25
C LEU A 4 -14.69 -13.52 -4.64
N ASP A 5 -14.15 -12.30 -4.38
CA ASP A 5 -14.82 -11.06 -4.70
C ASP A 5 -13.83 -9.90 -4.92
N ALA A 6 -14.31 -8.73 -5.34
CA ALA A 6 -13.57 -7.48 -5.38
C ALA A 6 -14.51 -6.28 -5.38
N GLU A 7 -14.26 -5.35 -4.46
CA GLU A 7 -15.05 -4.15 -4.23
C GLU A 7 -14.18 -2.89 -4.22
N THR A 8 -14.80 -1.74 -4.46
CA THR A 8 -14.14 -0.45 -4.43
C THR A 8 -14.36 0.24 -3.10
N ALA A 9 -13.28 0.45 -2.34
CA ALA A 9 -13.32 1.15 -1.05
C ALA A 9 -12.85 2.62 -1.14
N ASP A 10 -12.66 3.18 -2.36
CA ASP A 10 -12.29 4.57 -2.65
C ASP A 10 -11.12 5.08 -1.79
N TRP A 11 -10.10 4.25 -1.60
CA TRP A 11 -8.90 4.52 -0.80
C TRP A 11 -9.16 4.76 0.70
N MET A 12 -10.39 4.48 1.17
CA MET A 12 -10.83 4.80 2.52
C MET A 12 -10.78 3.59 3.45
N ARG A 13 -10.08 3.73 4.59
CA ARG A 13 -10.00 2.73 5.66
C ARG A 13 -11.39 2.27 6.14
N SER A 14 -12.28 3.23 6.41
CA SER A 14 -13.63 2.92 6.92
C SER A 14 -14.52 2.15 5.94
N ARG A 15 -14.33 2.38 4.63
CA ARG A 15 -15.06 1.63 3.60
C ARG A 15 -14.53 0.21 3.48
N ALA A 16 -13.20 0.05 3.45
CA ALA A 16 -12.59 -1.27 3.43
C ALA A 16 -12.95 -2.11 4.64
N ASP A 17 -13.04 -1.48 5.81
CA ASP A 17 -13.53 -2.08 7.05
C ASP A 17 -14.97 -2.63 6.87
N ALA A 18 -15.90 -1.80 6.40
CA ALA A 18 -17.29 -2.19 6.18
C ALA A 18 -17.45 -3.31 5.14
N ILE A 19 -16.71 -3.23 4.02
CA ILE A 19 -16.66 -4.27 2.99
C ILE A 19 -16.16 -5.59 3.57
N MET A 20 -15.08 -5.53 4.35
CA MET A 20 -14.51 -6.73 4.96
C MET A 20 -15.47 -7.37 5.98
N GLU A 21 -16.21 -6.58 6.76
CA GLU A 21 -17.26 -7.13 7.63
C GLU A 21 -18.34 -7.87 6.84
N GLN A 22 -18.75 -7.32 5.71
CA GLN A 22 -19.72 -7.98 4.82
C GLN A 22 -19.14 -9.28 4.25
N TRP A 23 -17.91 -9.26 3.73
CA TRP A 23 -17.26 -10.46 3.19
C TRP A 23 -17.09 -11.56 4.24
N ILE A 24 -16.74 -11.22 5.48
CA ILE A 24 -16.67 -12.19 6.58
C ILE A 24 -18.04 -12.82 6.82
N ALA A 25 -19.13 -12.04 6.77
CA ALA A 25 -20.47 -12.56 6.97
C ALA A 25 -20.95 -13.46 5.84
N GLU A 26 -20.53 -13.19 4.59
CA GLU A 26 -20.96 -13.91 3.39
C GLU A 26 -20.10 -15.14 3.09
N MET A 27 -18.78 -15.04 3.26
CA MET A 27 -17.80 -16.05 2.82
C MET A 27 -17.04 -16.73 3.97
N GLY A 28 -16.93 -16.04 5.11
CA GLY A 28 -16.32 -16.61 6.32
C GLY A 28 -14.92 -17.20 6.09
N ASP A 29 -14.76 -18.47 6.42
CA ASP A 29 -13.47 -19.17 6.38
C ASP A 29 -12.91 -19.40 4.96
N GLU A 30 -13.64 -19.08 3.91
CA GLU A 30 -13.13 -19.13 2.54
C GLU A 30 -12.12 -18.01 2.26
N ILE A 31 -12.10 -16.95 3.08
CA ILE A 31 -11.20 -15.81 2.92
C ILE A 31 -9.84 -16.13 3.53
N GLU A 32 -8.88 -16.48 2.72
CA GLU A 32 -7.51 -16.75 3.13
C GLU A 32 -6.59 -15.53 2.98
N LEU A 33 -6.93 -14.64 2.01
CA LEU A 33 -6.07 -13.53 1.62
C LEU A 33 -6.88 -12.32 1.17
N VAL A 34 -6.43 -11.13 1.56
CA VAL A 34 -7.00 -9.83 1.18
C VAL A 34 -5.91 -8.96 0.56
N LEU A 35 -6.11 -8.52 -0.68
CA LEU A 35 -5.23 -7.60 -1.38
C LEU A 35 -5.88 -6.21 -1.43
N CYS A 36 -5.20 -5.22 -0.90
CA CYS A 36 -5.64 -3.83 -0.90
C CYS A 36 -4.70 -2.96 -1.73
N ASN A 37 -5.25 -2.02 -2.48
CA ASN A 37 -4.47 -1.13 -3.33
C ASN A 37 -3.79 0.01 -2.57
N ASN A 38 -4.03 0.14 -1.25
CA ASN A 38 -3.24 0.99 -0.36
C ASN A 38 -3.25 0.46 1.08
N ASP A 39 -2.36 1.00 1.93
CA ASP A 39 -2.23 0.61 3.33
C ASP A 39 -3.44 1.00 4.17
N ASP A 40 -4.09 2.13 3.90
CA ASP A 40 -5.28 2.55 4.66
C ASP A 40 -6.42 1.55 4.51
N MET A 41 -6.69 1.07 3.30
CA MET A 41 -7.67 0.01 3.08
C MET A 41 -7.24 -1.31 3.72
N ALA A 42 -5.95 -1.65 3.64
CA ALA A 42 -5.41 -2.85 4.28
C ALA A 42 -5.60 -2.81 5.81
N LEU A 43 -5.35 -1.67 6.43
CA LEU A 43 -5.60 -1.46 7.86
C LEU A 43 -7.09 -1.55 8.21
N GLY A 44 -7.98 -1.04 7.35
CA GLY A 44 -9.42 -1.19 7.52
C GLY A 44 -9.88 -2.64 7.49
N ALA A 45 -9.42 -3.41 6.50
CA ALA A 45 -9.71 -4.83 6.42
C ALA A 45 -9.17 -5.60 7.64
N ALA A 46 -7.94 -5.28 8.08
CA ALA A 46 -7.34 -5.89 9.28
C ALA A 46 -8.12 -5.56 10.57
N ASP A 47 -8.65 -4.33 10.69
CA ASP A 47 -9.49 -3.94 11.83
C ASP A 47 -10.77 -4.79 11.90
N ALA A 48 -11.43 -5.02 10.76
CA ALA A 48 -12.62 -5.86 10.68
C ALA A 48 -12.32 -7.32 11.03
N LEU A 49 -11.25 -7.89 10.46
CA LEU A 49 -10.78 -9.25 10.78
C LEU A 49 -10.55 -9.41 12.28
N LYS A 50 -9.81 -8.48 12.88
CA LYS A 50 -9.52 -8.50 14.32
C LYS A 50 -10.80 -8.44 15.16
N ARG A 51 -11.74 -7.54 14.83
CA ARG A 51 -13.02 -7.40 15.54
C ARG A 51 -13.87 -8.66 15.49
N LYS A 52 -13.85 -9.35 14.37
CA LYS A 52 -14.61 -10.59 14.14
C LYS A 52 -13.87 -11.85 14.57
N ASN A 53 -12.64 -11.70 15.08
CA ASN A 53 -11.75 -12.82 15.44
C ASN A 53 -11.48 -13.78 14.26
N PHE A 54 -11.36 -13.21 13.05
CA PHE A 54 -10.97 -13.91 11.83
C PHE A 54 -9.51 -13.70 11.51
N THR A 55 -8.92 -14.64 10.79
CA THR A 55 -7.51 -14.58 10.36
C THR A 55 -7.45 -14.74 8.85
N ALA A 56 -6.87 -13.76 8.18
CA ALA A 56 -6.50 -13.80 6.76
C ALA A 56 -5.20 -13.03 6.53
N ALA A 57 -4.47 -13.36 5.49
CA ALA A 57 -3.27 -12.63 5.09
C ALA A 57 -3.66 -11.30 4.43
N VAL A 58 -3.27 -10.16 5.01
CA VAL A 58 -3.61 -8.83 4.48
C VAL A 58 -2.39 -8.17 3.87
N PHE A 59 -2.55 -7.67 2.65
CA PHE A 59 -1.50 -7.01 1.86
C PHE A 59 -1.91 -5.59 1.51
N GLY A 60 -0.98 -4.65 1.68
CA GLY A 60 -1.15 -3.24 1.34
C GLY A 60 -0.20 -2.77 0.24
N ILE A 61 -0.30 -1.51 -0.09
CA ILE A 61 0.58 -0.75 -0.98
C ILE A 61 0.73 0.64 -0.38
N ASP A 62 1.83 1.29 -0.59
CA ASP A 62 2.33 2.62 -0.30
C ASP A 62 3.55 2.60 0.62
N GLY A 63 3.63 1.70 1.61
CA GLY A 63 4.66 1.73 2.64
C GLY A 63 4.49 2.95 3.55
N THR A 64 3.26 3.30 3.89
CA THR A 64 2.98 4.41 4.82
C THR A 64 3.57 4.13 6.20
N PRO A 65 3.86 5.15 7.02
CA PRO A 65 4.31 4.93 8.40
C PRO A 65 3.38 4.00 9.18
N ALA A 66 2.06 4.15 9.02
CA ALA A 66 1.07 3.28 9.67
C ALA A 66 1.09 1.84 9.11
N GLY A 67 1.27 1.68 7.79
CA GLY A 67 1.40 0.38 7.15
C GLY A 67 2.68 -0.36 7.59
N LEU A 68 3.80 0.35 7.68
CA LEU A 68 5.08 -0.22 8.16
C LEU A 68 5.00 -0.60 9.64
N GLU A 69 4.37 0.22 10.49
CA GLU A 69 4.13 -0.11 11.90
C GLU A 69 3.23 -1.37 12.02
N ALA A 70 2.18 -1.45 11.22
CA ALA A 70 1.29 -2.61 11.19
C ALA A 70 2.00 -3.89 10.70
N LEU A 71 2.97 -3.74 9.80
CA LEU A 71 3.84 -4.84 9.37
C LEU A 71 4.70 -5.35 10.54
N GLU A 72 5.33 -4.45 11.30
CA GLU A 72 6.12 -4.81 12.50
C GLU A 72 5.26 -5.48 13.58
N GLN A 73 4.01 -5.02 13.74
CA GLN A 73 3.03 -5.59 14.66
C GLN A 73 2.37 -6.87 14.17
N LYS A 74 2.73 -7.38 12.99
CA LYS A 74 2.17 -8.59 12.36
C LYS A 74 0.66 -8.48 12.02
N VAL A 75 0.18 -7.25 11.86
CA VAL A 75 -1.19 -6.96 11.41
C VAL A 75 -1.28 -7.08 9.89
N LEU A 76 -0.27 -6.55 9.18
CA LEU A 76 -0.12 -6.77 7.73
C LEU A 76 0.94 -7.83 7.46
N TRP A 77 0.75 -8.59 6.39
CA TRP A 77 1.72 -9.57 5.90
C TRP A 77 2.79 -8.95 5.02
N ALA A 78 2.39 -8.01 4.18
CA ALA A 78 3.31 -7.23 3.38
C ALA A 78 2.69 -5.91 2.94
N THR A 79 3.55 -4.97 2.58
CA THR A 79 3.20 -3.76 1.82
C THR A 79 4.27 -3.47 0.77
N VAL A 80 3.92 -2.72 -0.26
CA VAL A 80 4.87 -2.22 -1.26
C VAL A 80 5.22 -0.78 -0.89
N ASP A 81 6.47 -0.55 -0.45
CA ASP A 81 7.00 0.79 -0.21
C ASP A 81 7.24 1.49 -1.56
N CYS A 82 6.42 2.45 -1.87
CA CYS A 82 6.44 3.20 -3.14
C CYS A 82 7.51 4.30 -3.20
N GLY A 83 8.34 4.44 -2.18
CA GLY A 83 9.42 5.43 -2.16
C GLY A 83 8.90 6.87 -2.13
N ALA A 84 7.93 7.20 -1.30
CA ALA A 84 7.29 8.52 -1.25
C ALA A 84 8.29 9.67 -1.04
N LYS A 85 9.34 9.46 -0.24
CA LYS A 85 10.40 10.44 0.00
C LYS A 85 11.21 10.73 -1.25
N GLU A 86 11.60 9.70 -1.97
CA GLU A 86 12.35 9.77 -3.23
C GLU A 86 11.51 10.40 -4.32
N GLN A 87 10.23 10.04 -4.42
CA GLN A 87 9.27 10.70 -5.31
C GLN A 87 9.16 12.18 -5.01
N GLY A 88 8.97 12.57 -3.73
CA GLY A 88 8.89 13.95 -3.30
C GLY A 88 10.14 14.76 -3.65
N LYS A 89 11.33 14.19 -3.44
CA LYS A 89 12.61 14.83 -3.84
C LYS A 89 12.68 15.05 -5.34
N ALA A 90 12.37 14.03 -6.14
CA ALA A 90 12.42 14.14 -7.58
C ALA A 90 11.46 15.20 -8.11
N VAL A 91 10.20 15.18 -7.66
CA VAL A 91 9.18 16.17 -8.05
C VAL A 91 9.60 17.58 -7.67
N PHE A 92 10.05 17.80 -6.44
CA PHE A 92 10.50 19.11 -5.97
C PHE A 92 11.74 19.60 -6.74
N GLY A 93 12.71 18.73 -6.98
CA GLY A 93 13.92 19.04 -7.75
C GLY A 93 13.60 19.49 -9.17
N ILE A 94 12.74 18.74 -9.88
CA ILE A 94 12.29 19.06 -11.23
C ILE A 94 11.53 20.38 -11.25
N ALA A 95 10.52 20.54 -10.38
CA ALA A 95 9.69 21.75 -10.34
C ALA A 95 10.54 22.99 -10.03
N SER A 96 11.50 22.88 -9.09
CA SER A 96 12.40 23.98 -8.74
C SER A 96 13.33 24.35 -9.92
N ALA A 97 13.92 23.39 -10.60
CA ALA A 97 14.79 23.63 -11.75
C ALA A 97 14.02 24.32 -12.90
N LEU A 98 12.86 23.78 -13.26
CA LEU A 98 12.01 24.36 -14.30
C LEU A 98 11.52 25.77 -13.93
N GLY A 99 11.09 25.98 -12.69
CA GLY A 99 10.64 27.29 -12.21
C GLY A 99 11.73 28.37 -12.21
N MET A 100 13.01 27.95 -12.07
CA MET A 100 14.18 28.84 -12.12
C MET A 100 14.86 28.91 -13.49
N GLY A 101 14.37 28.19 -14.50
CA GLY A 101 15.01 28.10 -15.82
C GLY A 101 16.41 27.45 -15.77
N LYS A 102 16.63 26.55 -14.84
CA LYS A 102 17.88 25.82 -14.63
C LYS A 102 17.82 24.42 -15.23
N GLU A 103 18.98 23.81 -15.41
CA GLU A 103 19.08 22.39 -15.73
C GLU A 103 18.58 21.52 -14.56
N LEU A 104 18.15 20.29 -14.88
CA LEU A 104 17.71 19.34 -13.83
C LEU A 104 18.89 18.97 -12.92
N PRO A 105 18.62 18.66 -11.63
CA PRO A 105 19.65 18.14 -10.72
C PRO A 105 20.34 16.89 -11.30
N GLU A 106 21.63 16.75 -11.05
CA GLU A 106 22.48 15.66 -11.58
C GLU A 106 22.03 14.26 -11.13
N ASP A 107 21.36 14.18 -9.99
CA ASP A 107 20.80 12.93 -9.42
C ASP A 107 19.43 12.55 -10.01
N ILE A 108 18.89 13.35 -10.94
CA ILE A 108 17.63 13.09 -11.63
C ILE A 108 17.91 12.66 -13.08
N GLU A 109 17.87 11.35 -13.32
CA GLU A 109 17.90 10.80 -14.65
C GLU A 109 16.49 10.65 -15.24
N LEU A 110 16.31 11.17 -16.47
CA LEU A 110 15.07 10.99 -17.21
C LEU A 110 15.14 9.74 -18.09
N SER A 111 14.25 8.79 -17.85
CA SER A 111 14.00 7.69 -18.79
C SER A 111 13.22 8.25 -19.99
N ASP A 112 13.70 7.99 -21.21
CA ASP A 112 13.12 8.48 -22.46
C ASP A 112 12.94 10.02 -22.52
N GLY A 113 13.75 10.77 -21.75
CA GLY A 113 13.67 12.23 -21.67
C GLY A 113 12.38 12.78 -21.01
N ARG A 114 11.58 11.94 -20.37
CA ARG A 114 10.24 12.32 -19.83
C ARG A 114 9.91 11.78 -18.44
N TYR A 115 10.47 10.64 -18.04
CA TYR A 115 10.04 9.93 -16.86
C TYR A 115 11.17 9.79 -15.85
N VAL A 116 10.91 10.08 -14.58
CA VAL A 116 11.78 9.68 -13.47
C VAL A 116 11.26 8.37 -12.91
N ARG A 117 12.14 7.37 -12.77
CA ARG A 117 11.80 6.10 -12.15
C ARG A 117 12.26 6.11 -10.70
N VAL A 118 11.34 5.92 -9.78
CA VAL A 118 11.64 5.74 -8.37
C VAL A 118 11.51 4.25 -8.03
N PRO A 119 12.52 3.63 -7.41
CA PRO A 119 12.44 2.22 -7.04
C PRO A 119 11.34 2.00 -6.00
N VAL A 120 10.60 0.91 -6.17
CA VAL A 120 9.64 0.41 -5.18
C VAL A 120 10.21 -0.83 -4.51
N GLN A 121 9.84 -1.10 -3.26
CA GLN A 121 10.34 -2.23 -2.49
C GLN A 121 9.19 -2.96 -1.81
N ALA A 122 9.12 -4.29 -1.98
CA ALA A 122 8.26 -5.10 -1.15
C ALA A 122 8.81 -5.17 0.28
N ARG A 123 7.98 -4.88 1.25
CA ARG A 123 8.24 -5.04 2.69
C ARG A 123 7.40 -6.20 3.18
N ILE A 124 8.04 -7.24 3.68
CA ILE A 124 7.42 -8.48 4.10
C ILE A 124 7.68 -8.66 5.59
N HIS A 125 6.69 -9.20 6.29
CA HIS A 125 6.84 -9.57 7.69
C HIS A 125 7.87 -10.70 7.84
N GLU A 126 8.83 -10.57 8.76
CA GLU A 126 9.96 -11.51 8.92
C GLU A 126 9.55 -12.97 9.19
N SER A 127 8.38 -13.24 9.76
CA SER A 127 7.92 -14.62 10.03
C SER A 127 7.34 -15.34 8.80
N ILE A 128 7.34 -14.71 7.62
CA ILE A 128 6.80 -15.31 6.38
C ILE A 128 7.91 -16.04 5.60
N ILE A 129 9.16 -15.78 5.95
CA ILE A 129 10.37 -16.41 5.41
C ILE A 129 10.87 -17.46 6.41
#